data_5b9a26de9f7f5a4071a2ff5f9684f1d4
#
_entry.id   5b9a26de9f7f5a4071a2ff5f9684f1d4
#
_cell.length_a   1.000
_cell.length_b   1.000
_cell.length_c   1.000
_cell.angle_alpha   90.00
_cell.angle_beta   90.00
_cell.angle_gamma   90.00
#
_symmetry.space_group_name_H-M   'P 1'
#
loop_
_entity.id
_entity.type
_entity.pdbx_description
1 polymer ?
#
loop_
_entity_poly.entity_id
_entity_poly.type
_entity_poly.pdbx_seq_one_letter_code
_entity_poly.pdbx_strand_id
1 'polypeptide(L)'
;MSADLLSNLDKIHTTELGVKRIKKNLELADNTDVVAWCKREIENANDIIRRGKNWYVHTDNAIITVNAYSFTIITAHKSKNL
;
A
#
# COMPACT_ATOMS: atom_id res chain seq x y z
N MET A 1 6.96 17.06 -3.02
CA MET A 1 8.11 16.21 -2.76
C MET A 1 7.66 14.81 -2.57
N SER A 2 8.24 13.93 -3.33
CA SER A 2 7.84 12.53 -3.30
C SER A 2 8.13 11.85 -1.97
N ALA A 3 8.95 12.47 -1.15
CA ALA A 3 9.31 11.93 0.14
C ALA A 3 8.15 11.87 1.14
N ASP A 4 7.05 12.51 0.84
CA ASP A 4 5.98 12.67 1.80
C ASP A 4 5.38 11.36 2.26
N LEU A 5 5.25 10.37 1.38
CA LEU A 5 4.70 9.08 1.80
C LEU A 5 5.65 8.37 2.76
N LEU A 6 6.93 8.29 2.41
CA LEU A 6 7.91 7.62 3.25
C LEU A 6 8.09 8.31 4.60
N SER A 7 7.94 9.63 4.62
CA SER A 7 8.07 10.39 5.86
C SER A 7 6.86 10.26 6.77
N ASN A 8 5.76 9.71 6.27
CA ASN A 8 4.49 9.66 6.99
C ASN A 8 3.94 8.24 7.09
N LEU A 9 4.81 7.24 7.14
CA LEU A 9 4.37 5.85 7.23
C LEU A 9 3.50 5.60 8.46
N ASP A 10 3.72 6.34 9.53
CA ASP A 10 2.93 6.21 10.75
C ASP A 10 1.47 6.61 10.57
N LYS A 11 1.16 7.35 9.51
CA LYS A 11 -0.20 7.78 9.22
C LYS A 11 -0.98 6.80 8.36
N ILE A 12 -0.30 5.82 7.79
CA ILE A 12 -0.95 4.88 6.89
C ILE A 12 -1.92 4.00 7.64
N HIS A 13 -3.11 3.85 7.07
CA HIS A 13 -4.18 3.05 7.65
C HIS A 13 -5.11 2.57 6.53
N THR A 14 -6.06 1.75 6.90
CA THR A 14 -7.11 1.34 5.96
C THR A 14 -8.38 1.00 6.74
N THR A 15 -9.46 0.71 6.03
CA THR A 15 -10.74 0.35 6.64
C THR A 15 -10.84 -1.17 6.81
N GLU A 16 -11.87 -1.62 7.53
CA GLU A 16 -12.10 -3.06 7.69
C GLU A 16 -12.31 -3.73 6.33
N LEU A 17 -13.07 -3.08 5.45
CA LEU A 17 -13.25 -3.62 4.11
C LEU A 17 -11.94 -3.62 3.33
N GLY A 18 -11.12 -2.59 3.53
CA GLY A 18 -9.81 -2.54 2.91
C GLY A 18 -8.93 -3.70 3.34
N VAL A 19 -8.95 -4.02 4.64
CA VAL A 19 -8.18 -5.16 5.16
C VAL A 19 -8.59 -6.45 4.46
N LYS A 20 -9.89 -6.71 4.38
CA LYS A 20 -10.40 -7.92 3.75
C LYS A 20 -10.04 -7.99 2.27
N ARG A 21 -10.19 -6.87 1.59
CA ARG A 21 -9.91 -6.79 0.16
C ARG A 21 -8.43 -7.03 -0.13
N ILE A 22 -7.57 -6.41 0.66
CA ILE A 22 -6.13 -6.55 0.48
C ILE A 22 -5.69 -7.99 0.76
N LYS A 23 -6.18 -8.59 1.83
CA LYS A 23 -5.85 -9.96 2.14
C LYS A 23 -6.25 -10.88 1.00
N LYS A 24 -7.43 -10.69 0.46
CA LYS A 24 -7.91 -11.51 -0.64
C LYS A 24 -7.06 -11.33 -1.89
N ASN A 25 -6.81 -10.08 -2.26
CA ASN A 25 -6.08 -9.76 -3.48
C ASN A 25 -4.63 -10.24 -3.44
N LEU A 26 -4.02 -10.19 -2.27
CA LEU A 26 -2.62 -10.58 -2.10
C LEU A 26 -2.46 -11.99 -1.52
N GLU A 27 -3.58 -12.64 -1.24
CA GLU A 27 -3.57 -14.00 -0.68
C GLU A 27 -2.77 -14.09 0.61
N LEU A 28 -2.99 -13.12 1.48
CA LEU A 28 -2.30 -13.06 2.77
C LEU A 28 -3.03 -13.94 3.79
N ALA A 29 -2.29 -14.43 4.77
CA ALA A 29 -2.88 -15.20 5.84
C ALA A 29 -3.88 -14.37 6.65
N ASP A 30 -4.89 -15.03 7.21
CA ASP A 30 -5.95 -14.34 7.95
C ASP A 30 -5.43 -13.54 9.13
N ASN A 31 -4.35 -13.98 9.74
CA ASN A 31 -3.77 -13.30 10.90
C ASN A 31 -2.72 -12.24 10.52
N THR A 32 -2.59 -11.92 9.25
CA THR A 32 -1.63 -10.91 8.81
C THR A 32 -2.09 -9.52 9.23
N ASP A 33 -1.18 -8.75 9.80
CA ASP A 33 -1.40 -7.32 10.01
C ASP A 33 -1.19 -6.62 8.68
N VAL A 34 -2.29 -6.34 7.99
CA VAL A 34 -2.25 -5.78 6.63
C VAL A 34 -1.54 -4.45 6.58
N VAL A 35 -1.81 -3.57 7.55
CA VAL A 35 -1.20 -2.24 7.56
C VAL A 35 0.31 -2.36 7.73
N ALA A 36 0.75 -3.20 8.66
CA ALA A 36 2.18 -3.39 8.88
C ALA A 36 2.85 -4.01 7.64
N TRP A 37 2.17 -4.96 7.01
CA TRP A 37 2.66 -5.59 5.79
C TRP A 37 2.86 -4.54 4.68
N CYS A 38 1.85 -3.69 4.49
CA CYS A 38 1.92 -2.65 3.48
C CYS A 38 3.01 -1.62 3.78
N LYS A 39 3.17 -1.24 5.04
CA LYS A 39 4.23 -0.29 5.42
C LYS A 39 5.61 -0.84 5.04
N ARG A 40 5.85 -2.11 5.32
CA ARG A 40 7.12 -2.73 4.96
C ARG A 40 7.34 -2.74 3.46
N GLU A 41 6.29 -3.06 2.71
CA GLU A 41 6.39 -3.05 1.24
C GLU A 41 6.68 -1.65 0.72
N ILE A 42 6.03 -0.64 1.29
CA ILE A 42 6.26 0.75 0.87
C ILE A 42 7.71 1.17 1.17
N GLU A 43 8.24 0.78 2.32
CA GLU A 43 9.63 1.10 2.65
C GLU A 43 10.62 0.48 1.67
N ASN A 44 10.27 -0.65 1.09
CA ASN A 44 11.13 -1.37 0.15
C ASN A 44 10.66 -1.21 -1.30
N ALA A 45 9.87 -0.19 -1.57
CA ALA A 45 9.31 0.00 -2.90
C ALA A 45 10.38 0.30 -3.95
N ASN A 46 10.15 -0.22 -5.14
CA ASN A 46 11.00 0.08 -6.28
C ASN A 46 10.68 1.45 -6.86
N ASP A 47 9.42 1.86 -6.75
CA ASP A 47 8.98 3.13 -7.31
C ASP A 47 7.73 3.60 -6.59
N ILE A 48 7.61 4.91 -6.41
CA ILE A 48 6.42 5.54 -5.82
C ILE A 48 6.02 6.67 -6.75
N ILE A 49 4.87 6.52 -7.39
CA ILE A 49 4.40 7.45 -8.40
C ILE A 49 3.17 8.19 -7.87
N ARG A 50 3.25 9.52 -7.87
CA ARG A 50 2.10 10.34 -7.50
C ARG A 50 1.29 10.63 -8.76
N ARG A 51 0.00 10.31 -8.72
CA ARG A 51 -0.92 10.67 -9.79
C ARG A 51 -2.20 11.19 -9.18
N GLY A 52 -2.53 12.44 -9.51
CA GLY A 52 -3.70 13.07 -8.93
C GLY A 52 -3.63 13.04 -7.42
N LYS A 53 -4.60 12.42 -6.79
CA LYS A 53 -4.70 12.39 -5.33
C LYS A 53 -4.18 11.10 -4.71
N ASN A 54 -3.53 10.24 -5.50
CA ASN A 54 -3.06 8.95 -5.00
C ASN A 54 -1.57 8.76 -5.26
N TRP A 55 -0.95 7.96 -4.40
CA TRP A 55 0.35 7.38 -4.69
C TRP A 55 0.15 5.94 -5.14
N TYR A 56 0.89 5.54 -6.16
CA TYR A 56 0.93 4.16 -6.65
C TYR A 56 2.30 3.62 -6.32
N VAL A 57 2.35 2.68 -5.39
CA VAL A 57 3.60 2.14 -4.86
C VAL A 57 3.86 0.79 -5.52
N HIS A 58 4.94 0.70 -6.26
CA HIS A 58 5.32 -0.51 -6.98
C HIS A 58 6.42 -1.24 -6.20
N THR A 59 6.12 -2.44 -5.78
CA THR A 59 7.09 -3.29 -5.07
C THR A 59 7.25 -4.58 -5.84
N ASP A 60 8.20 -5.41 -5.41
CA ASP A 60 8.39 -6.71 -6.04
C ASP A 60 7.15 -7.60 -5.90
N ASN A 61 6.39 -7.40 -4.86
CA ASN A 61 5.26 -8.27 -4.53
C ASN A 61 3.89 -7.69 -4.87
N ALA A 62 3.79 -6.37 -4.94
CA ALA A 62 2.46 -5.75 -5.01
C ALA A 62 2.49 -4.36 -5.62
N ILE A 63 1.30 -3.90 -6.00
CA ILE A 63 1.07 -2.49 -6.30
C ILE A 63 0.07 -2.00 -5.27
N ILE A 64 0.46 -1.02 -4.49
CA ILE A 64 -0.35 -0.49 -3.39
C ILE A 64 -0.77 0.93 -3.72
N THR A 65 -2.07 1.21 -3.64
CA THR A 65 -2.61 2.54 -3.90
C THR A 65 -2.96 3.20 -2.58
N VAL A 66 -2.38 4.37 -2.33
CA VAL A 66 -2.58 5.12 -1.09
C VAL A 66 -3.08 6.52 -1.41
N ASN A 67 -4.15 6.95 -0.76
CA ASN A 67 -4.66 8.31 -0.93
C ASN A 67 -3.67 9.29 -0.30
N ALA A 68 -3.29 10.32 -1.07
CA ALA A 68 -2.24 11.25 -0.64
C ALA A 68 -2.70 12.24 0.41
N TYR A 69 -4.01 12.43 0.56
CA TYR A 69 -4.52 13.39 1.53
C TYR A 69 -4.83 12.74 2.87
N SER A 70 -5.35 11.52 2.85
CA SER A 70 -5.76 10.84 4.07
C SER A 70 -4.82 9.73 4.51
N PHE A 71 -3.88 9.33 3.67
CA PHE A 71 -2.98 8.20 3.90
C PHE A 71 -3.72 6.88 4.05
N THR A 72 -4.91 6.79 3.47
CA THR A 72 -5.70 5.56 3.46
C THR A 72 -5.21 4.66 2.34
N ILE A 73 -4.94 3.41 2.65
CA ILE A 73 -4.67 2.42 1.62
C ILE A 73 -6.00 2.10 0.95
N ILE A 74 -6.11 2.46 -0.32
CA ILE A 74 -7.34 2.25 -1.07
C ILE A 74 -7.46 0.81 -1.51
N THR A 75 -6.38 0.27 -2.06
CA THR A 75 -6.33 -1.11 -2.47
C THR A 75 -4.89 -1.54 -2.66
N ALA A 76 -4.68 -2.84 -2.74
CA ALA A 76 -3.40 -3.40 -3.08
C ALA A 76 -3.68 -4.71 -3.81
N HIS A 77 -2.87 -5.03 -4.81
CA HIS A 77 -3.00 -6.27 -5.55
C HIS A 77 -1.63 -6.75 -5.97
N LYS A 78 -1.55 -8.00 -6.37
CA LYS A 78 -0.29 -8.59 -6.76
C LYS A 78 0.31 -7.86 -7.95
N SER A 79 1.60 -7.64 -7.88
CA SER A 79 2.36 -7.13 -9.00
C SER A 79 2.37 -8.18 -10.09
N LYS A 80 2.19 -7.75 -11.33
CA LYS A 80 2.32 -8.65 -12.46
C LYS A 80 3.77 -8.72 -12.86
N ASN A 81 4.46 -9.60 -12.23
CA ASN A 81 5.84 -9.83 -12.57
C ASN A 81 5.93 -10.85 -13.66
N LEU A 82 6.55 -10.47 -14.69
CA LEU A 82 6.73 -11.39 -15.80
C LEU A 82 8.09 -12.02 -15.81
#